data_616a7b20e31cf0861e6ac821cba78072
#
_entry.id   616a7b20e31cf0861e6ac821cba78072
#
_cell.length_a   1.000
_cell.length_b   1.000
_cell.length_c   1.000
_cell.angle_alpha   90.00
_cell.angle_beta   90.00
_cell.angle_gamma   90.00
#
_symmetry.space_group_name_H-M   'P 1'
#
loop_
_entity.id
_entity.type
_entity.pdbx_description
1 polymer ?
#
loop_
_entity_poly.entity_id
_entity_poly.type
_entity_poly.pdbx_seq_one_letter_code
_entity_poly.pdbx_strand_id
1 'polypeptide(L)'
;LSSEASLEISEKPNMFSAYTVPLDHPLLSAACTALKKTSGVDPLKVRIGASLPLTEIVRKTLGIDTIMFSFSIADENFHAPNEYFRLESIREGLSAWIQIFREIEKMKPDDFKPFCSK
;
A
#
# COMPACT_ATOMS: atom_id res chain seq x y z
N LEU A 1 2.07 -20.47 -24.97
CA LEU A 1 2.13 -19.32 -25.91
C LEU A 1 1.53 -19.78 -27.24
N SER A 2 0.70 -18.91 -27.86
CA SER A 2 0.21 -19.19 -29.21
C SER A 2 1.38 -19.16 -30.21
N SER A 3 1.23 -19.86 -31.34
CA SER A 3 2.27 -19.87 -32.38
C SER A 3 2.59 -18.49 -32.98
N GLU A 4 1.75 -17.50 -32.68
CA GLU A 4 1.87 -16.12 -33.15
C GLU A 4 2.49 -15.17 -32.11
N ALA A 5 2.78 -15.67 -30.89
CA ALA A 5 3.39 -14.89 -29.83
C ALA A 5 4.89 -15.17 -29.73
N SER A 6 5.70 -14.13 -29.77
CA SER A 6 7.13 -14.19 -29.46
C SER A 6 7.38 -13.57 -28.08
N LEU A 7 8.27 -14.18 -27.31
CA LEU A 7 8.74 -13.65 -26.04
C LEU A 7 10.18 -13.18 -26.20
N GLU A 8 10.40 -11.89 -26.06
CA GLU A 8 11.72 -11.30 -25.95
C GLU A 8 12.00 -10.91 -24.49
N ILE A 9 13.06 -11.46 -23.93
CA ILE A 9 13.49 -11.14 -22.55
C ILE A 9 14.66 -10.16 -22.66
N SER A 10 14.41 -8.90 -22.34
CA SER A 10 15.47 -7.90 -22.21
C SER A 10 15.96 -7.87 -20.77
N GLU A 11 17.27 -7.93 -20.56
CA GLU A 11 17.88 -7.70 -19.26
C GLU A 11 17.64 -6.25 -18.84
N LYS A 12 16.79 -6.05 -17.81
CA LYS A 12 16.63 -4.75 -17.18
C LYS A 12 17.42 -4.73 -15.88
N PRO A 13 18.38 -3.80 -15.73
CA PRO A 13 19.26 -3.73 -14.55
C PRO A 13 18.54 -3.37 -13.24
N ASN A 14 17.28 -3.01 -13.28
CA ASN A 14 16.50 -2.54 -12.12
C ASN A 14 15.29 -3.45 -11.84
N MET A 15 15.56 -4.66 -11.37
CA MET A 15 14.50 -5.49 -10.78
C MET A 15 14.33 -5.12 -9.30
N PHE A 16 13.11 -4.79 -8.91
CA PHE A 16 12.75 -4.56 -7.52
C PHE A 16 12.11 -5.81 -6.92
N SER A 17 12.50 -6.14 -5.70
CA SER A 17 11.95 -7.30 -5.00
C SER A 17 10.51 -7.05 -4.57
N ALA A 18 9.73 -8.14 -4.46
CA ALA A 18 8.41 -8.06 -3.85
C ALA A 18 8.51 -7.58 -2.40
N TYR A 19 7.59 -6.70 -2.02
CA TYR A 19 7.51 -6.16 -0.68
C TYR A 19 6.22 -6.62 0.00
N THR A 20 6.33 -7.14 1.20
CA THR A 20 5.17 -7.57 2.00
C THR A 20 5.36 -7.14 3.44
N VAL A 21 4.31 -6.57 4.02
CA VAL A 21 4.23 -6.23 5.44
C VAL A 21 3.54 -7.37 6.18
N PRO A 22 4.02 -7.78 7.37
CA PRO A 22 3.32 -8.75 8.22
C PRO A 22 1.90 -8.31 8.55
N LEU A 23 0.95 -9.26 8.60
CA LEU A 23 -0.47 -8.95 8.84
C LEU A 23 -0.76 -8.40 10.24
N ASP A 24 0.14 -8.64 11.18
CA ASP A 24 0.10 -8.18 12.57
C ASP A 24 0.90 -6.89 12.79
N HIS A 25 1.40 -6.28 11.72
CA HIS A 25 2.14 -5.02 11.83
C HIS A 25 1.29 -3.94 12.51
N PRO A 26 1.79 -3.27 13.57
CA PRO A 26 1.01 -2.31 14.36
C PRO A 26 0.42 -1.17 13.52
N LEU A 27 1.19 -0.63 12.58
CA LEU A 27 0.72 0.43 11.70
C LEU A 27 -0.42 -0.04 10.76
N LEU A 28 -0.41 -1.32 10.33
CA LEU A 28 -1.51 -1.89 9.55
C LEU A 28 -2.79 -1.98 10.38
N SER A 29 -2.68 -2.31 11.66
CA SER A 29 -3.80 -2.32 12.60
C SER A 29 -4.35 -0.91 12.83
N ALA A 30 -3.49 0.09 12.98
CA ALA A 30 -3.89 1.50 13.07
C ALA A 30 -4.62 1.97 11.81
N ALA A 31 -4.11 1.62 10.63
CA ALA A 31 -4.74 1.94 9.35
C ALA A 31 -6.14 1.29 9.22
N CYS A 32 -6.27 0.01 9.59
CA CYS A 32 -7.57 -0.67 9.60
C CYS A 32 -8.57 0.00 10.55
N THR A 33 -8.12 0.39 11.74
CA THR A 33 -8.97 1.10 12.71
C THR A 33 -9.42 2.45 12.16
N ALA A 34 -8.53 3.20 11.52
CA ALA A 34 -8.83 4.48 10.91
C ALA A 34 -9.87 4.35 9.78
N LEU A 35 -9.67 3.38 8.88
CA LEU A 35 -10.60 3.09 7.79
C LEU A 35 -11.98 2.68 8.30
N LYS A 36 -12.05 1.79 9.29
CA LYS A 36 -13.32 1.39 9.90
C LYS A 36 -14.08 2.57 10.50
N LYS A 37 -13.38 3.49 11.15
CA LYS A 37 -13.99 4.71 11.71
C LYS A 37 -14.52 5.66 10.64
N THR A 38 -13.89 5.69 9.48
CA THR A 38 -14.29 6.58 8.38
C THR A 38 -15.41 5.99 7.55
N SER A 39 -15.32 4.72 7.17
CA SER A 39 -16.25 4.06 6.25
C SER A 39 -17.39 3.32 6.97
N GLY A 40 -17.25 3.02 8.26
CA GLY A 40 -18.18 2.17 9.01
C GLY A 40 -18.06 0.67 8.72
N VAL A 41 -17.17 0.28 7.81
CA VAL A 41 -16.98 -1.11 7.35
C VAL A 41 -15.57 -1.58 7.69
N ASP A 42 -15.42 -2.86 8.02
CA ASP A 42 -14.10 -3.45 8.24
C ASP A 42 -13.32 -3.52 6.92
N PRO A 43 -12.13 -2.93 6.84
CA PRO A 43 -11.33 -2.94 5.63
C PRO A 43 -10.74 -4.32 5.36
N LEU A 44 -10.62 -4.66 4.08
CA LEU A 44 -9.94 -5.88 3.65
C LEU A 44 -8.43 -5.62 3.54
N LYS A 45 -7.64 -6.53 4.09
CA LYS A 45 -6.20 -6.56 3.87
C LYS A 45 -5.92 -7.36 2.61
N VAL A 46 -5.45 -6.70 1.57
CA VAL A 46 -5.21 -7.32 0.27
C VAL A 46 -3.73 -7.28 -0.10
N ARG A 47 -3.29 -8.25 -0.89
CA ARG A 47 -1.99 -8.21 -1.57
C ARG A 47 -2.22 -7.78 -3.01
N ILE A 48 -1.46 -6.81 -3.47
CA ILE A 48 -1.55 -6.29 -4.83
C ILE A 48 -0.37 -6.84 -5.62
N GLY A 49 -0.63 -7.32 -6.84
CA GLY A 49 0.38 -7.86 -7.74
C GLY A 49 1.22 -6.80 -8.47
N ALA A 50 1.37 -5.61 -7.89
CA ALA A 50 2.20 -4.54 -8.42
C ALA A 50 3.35 -4.23 -7.46
N SER A 51 4.52 -3.90 -8.00
CA SER A 51 5.67 -3.46 -7.22
C SER A 51 5.77 -1.93 -7.25
N LEU A 52 6.02 -1.35 -6.09
CA LEU A 52 6.37 0.05 -5.97
C LEU A 52 7.86 0.13 -5.55
N PRO A 53 8.76 0.51 -6.45
CA PRO A 53 10.20 0.55 -6.15
C PRO A 53 10.55 1.33 -4.88
N LEU A 54 9.77 2.38 -4.59
CA LEU A 54 9.96 3.24 -3.43
C LEU A 54 9.89 2.46 -2.10
N THR A 55 9.02 1.46 -1.98
CA THR A 55 8.86 0.68 -0.72
C THR A 55 10.13 -0.10 -0.38
N GLU A 56 10.76 -0.70 -1.39
CA GLU A 56 12.03 -1.41 -1.22
C GLU A 56 13.18 -0.45 -0.89
N ILE A 57 13.26 0.69 -1.60
CA ILE A 57 14.28 1.71 -1.36
C ILE A 57 14.18 2.25 0.06
N VAL A 58 12.98 2.63 0.51
CA VAL A 58 12.73 3.12 1.87
C VAL A 58 13.15 2.09 2.90
N ARG A 59 12.77 0.83 2.72
CA ARG A 59 13.15 -0.26 3.63
C ARG A 59 14.65 -0.47 3.69
N LYS A 60 15.33 -0.50 2.54
CA LYS A 60 16.78 -0.71 2.47
C LYS A 60 17.58 0.47 3.03
N THR A 61 17.12 1.69 2.79
CA THR A 61 17.85 2.91 3.15
C THR A 61 17.57 3.35 4.58
N LEU A 62 16.31 3.30 5.01
CA LEU A 62 15.87 3.82 6.29
C LEU A 62 15.55 2.73 7.32
N GLY A 63 15.45 1.45 6.91
CA GLY A 63 15.08 0.35 7.79
C GLY A 63 13.63 0.42 8.30
N ILE A 64 12.74 1.13 7.59
CA ILE A 64 11.34 1.29 7.97
C ILE A 64 10.41 0.61 6.96
N ASP A 65 9.28 0.12 7.47
CA ASP A 65 8.24 -0.48 6.65
C ASP A 65 7.28 0.58 6.10
N THR A 66 6.72 0.32 4.92
CA THR A 66 5.75 1.18 4.26
C THR A 66 4.39 0.50 4.17
N ILE A 67 3.34 1.14 4.66
CA ILE A 67 1.97 0.69 4.51
C ILE A 67 1.33 1.40 3.33
N MET A 68 0.72 0.60 2.44
CA MET A 68 -0.08 1.14 1.33
C MET A 68 -1.48 1.50 1.83
N PHE A 69 -1.85 2.75 1.65
CA PHE A 69 -3.12 3.31 2.11
C PHE A 69 -3.73 4.13 0.98
N SER A 70 -4.67 3.55 0.25
CA SER A 70 -5.21 4.11 -0.98
C SER A 70 -6.74 4.08 -1.00
N PHE A 71 -7.34 5.02 -1.72
CA PHE A 71 -8.78 5.20 -1.90
C PHE A 71 -9.22 5.01 -3.36
N SER A 72 -8.31 4.61 -4.20
CA SER A 72 -8.62 4.29 -5.60
C SER A 72 -9.20 2.89 -5.71
N ILE A 73 -10.14 2.70 -6.63
CA ILE A 73 -10.81 1.43 -6.88
C ILE A 73 -10.59 0.94 -8.31
N ALA A 74 -10.78 -0.36 -8.53
CA ALA A 74 -10.36 -1.05 -9.76
C ALA A 74 -11.00 -0.53 -11.05
N ASP A 75 -12.17 0.10 -10.99
CA ASP A 75 -12.88 0.63 -12.16
C ASP A 75 -12.43 2.05 -12.58
N GLU A 76 -11.41 2.60 -11.92
CA GLU A 76 -10.82 3.91 -12.26
C GLU A 76 -9.83 3.85 -13.44
N ASN A 77 -9.76 2.72 -14.14
CA ASN A 77 -8.94 2.50 -15.33
C ASN A 77 -7.46 2.84 -15.16
N PHE A 78 -6.84 2.38 -14.08
CA PHE A 78 -5.42 2.61 -13.81
C PHE A 78 -4.52 2.27 -15.00
N HIS A 79 -3.66 3.21 -15.38
CA HIS A 79 -2.69 3.07 -16.46
C HIS A 79 -3.35 2.82 -17.83
N ALA A 80 -4.63 3.21 -18.00
CA ALA A 80 -5.39 3.02 -19.21
C ALA A 80 -5.97 4.35 -19.73
N PRO A 81 -6.42 4.41 -21.00
CA PRO A 81 -7.14 5.57 -21.50
C PRO A 81 -8.39 5.87 -20.66
N ASN A 82 -8.67 7.16 -20.47
CA ASN A 82 -9.77 7.63 -19.65
C ASN A 82 -9.66 7.24 -18.16
N GLU A 83 -8.46 7.11 -17.65
CA GLU A 83 -8.22 7.02 -16.21
C GLU A 83 -8.86 8.21 -15.51
N TYR A 84 -9.56 7.96 -14.41
CA TYR A 84 -10.22 9.00 -13.63
C TYR A 84 -10.09 8.76 -12.14
N PHE A 85 -10.40 9.77 -11.34
CA PHE A 85 -10.40 9.71 -9.89
C PHE A 85 -11.70 10.32 -9.35
N ARG A 86 -12.32 9.66 -8.39
CA ARG A 86 -13.56 10.13 -7.77
C ARG A 86 -13.30 11.24 -6.77
N LEU A 87 -14.01 12.36 -6.90
CA LEU A 87 -13.88 13.47 -5.94
C LEU A 87 -14.30 13.06 -4.53
N GLU A 88 -15.24 12.11 -4.40
CA GLU A 88 -15.64 11.58 -3.11
C GLU A 88 -14.49 10.85 -2.40
N SER A 89 -13.65 10.14 -3.15
CA SER A 89 -12.44 9.50 -2.62
C SER A 89 -11.45 10.49 -1.99
N ILE A 90 -11.46 11.76 -2.40
CA ILE A 90 -10.65 12.82 -1.75
C ILE A 90 -11.19 13.09 -0.35
N ARG A 91 -12.50 13.23 -0.18
CA ARG A 91 -13.12 13.52 1.13
C ARG A 91 -12.92 12.36 2.10
N GLU A 92 -13.20 11.15 1.64
CA GLU A 92 -12.98 9.93 2.42
C GLU A 92 -11.50 9.77 2.78
N GLY A 93 -10.63 9.99 1.80
CA GLY A 93 -9.18 9.93 1.98
C GLY A 93 -8.68 10.93 3.03
N LEU A 94 -9.08 12.19 2.96
CA LEU A 94 -8.71 13.20 3.95
C LEU A 94 -9.21 12.83 5.36
N SER A 95 -10.45 12.37 5.46
CA SER A 95 -11.03 11.93 6.73
C SER A 95 -10.26 10.75 7.31
N ALA A 96 -9.92 9.76 6.48
CA ALA A 96 -9.15 8.60 6.90
C ALA A 96 -7.71 8.96 7.28
N TRP A 97 -7.05 9.87 6.56
CA TRP A 97 -5.73 10.36 6.93
C TRP A 97 -5.72 11.05 8.30
N ILE A 98 -6.73 11.85 8.60
CA ILE A 98 -6.89 12.46 9.93
C ILE A 98 -7.04 11.36 11.00
N GLN A 99 -7.83 10.33 10.73
CA GLN A 99 -8.02 9.23 11.69
C GLN A 99 -6.75 8.38 11.86
N ILE A 100 -6.00 8.11 10.78
CA ILE A 100 -4.76 7.31 10.92
C ILE A 100 -3.72 8.05 11.76
N PHE A 101 -3.56 9.38 11.61
CA PHE A 101 -2.66 10.16 12.46
C PHE A 101 -3.10 10.12 13.93
N ARG A 102 -4.40 10.17 14.22
CA ARG A 102 -4.92 10.00 15.58
C ARG A 102 -4.67 8.61 16.16
N GLU A 103 -4.68 7.57 15.34
CA GLU A 103 -4.32 6.22 15.80
C GLU A 103 -2.81 6.08 16.02
N ILE A 104 -2.00 6.67 15.14
CA ILE A 104 -0.53 6.70 15.27
C ILE A 104 -0.11 7.46 16.55
N GLU A 105 -0.76 8.55 16.89
CA GLU A 105 -0.48 9.31 18.12
C GLU A 105 -0.59 8.45 19.41
N LYS A 106 -1.44 7.43 19.40
CA LYS A 106 -1.63 6.51 20.52
C LYS A 106 -0.57 5.39 20.59
N MET A 107 0.21 5.23 19.51
CA MET A 107 1.22 4.18 19.43
C MET A 107 2.46 4.55 20.26
N LYS A 108 3.14 3.52 20.75
CA LYS A 108 4.39 3.70 21.48
C LYS A 108 5.58 3.71 20.52
N PRO A 109 6.72 4.34 20.87
CA PRO A 109 7.93 4.30 20.05
C PRO A 109 8.38 2.89 19.67
N ASP A 110 8.15 1.90 20.53
CA ASP A 110 8.50 0.51 20.27
C ASP A 110 7.67 -0.14 19.17
N ASP A 111 6.45 0.36 18.91
CA ASP A 111 5.55 -0.13 17.84
C ASP A 111 6.07 0.26 16.46
N PHE A 112 7.01 1.20 16.37
CA PHE A 112 7.63 1.65 15.12
C PHE A 112 8.96 0.96 14.80
N LYS A 113 9.44 0.05 15.69
CA LYS A 113 10.66 -0.72 15.40
C LYS A 113 10.43 -1.58 14.16
N PRO A 114 11.41 -1.65 13.23
CA PRO A 114 11.27 -2.48 12.06
C PRO A 114 10.96 -3.92 12.48
N PHE A 115 9.89 -4.47 11.90
CA PHE A 115 9.59 -5.89 11.97
C PHE A 115 10.68 -6.63 11.19
N CYS A 116 11.84 -6.81 11.80
CA CYS A 116 12.87 -7.66 11.23
C CYS A 116 12.31 -9.09 11.17
N SER A 117 11.86 -9.49 9.98
CA SER A 117 11.73 -10.91 9.66
C SER A 117 13.11 -11.55 9.88
N LYS A 118 13.19 -12.40 10.90
CA LYS A 118 14.31 -13.34 11.05
C LYS A 118 14.35 -14.29 9.87
#